data_95010c30e8af902053d80cd2a633d15b
#
_entry.id   95010c30e8af902053d80cd2a633d15b
#
_cell.length_a   1.000
_cell.length_b   1.000
_cell.length_c   1.000
_cell.angle_alpha   90.00
_cell.angle_beta   90.00
_cell.angle_gamma   90.00
#
_symmetry.space_group_name_H-M   'P 1'
#
loop_
_entity.id
_entity.type
_entity.pdbx_description
1 polymer ?
#
loop_
_entity_poly.entity_id
_entity_poly.type
_entity_poly.pdbx_seq_one_letter_code
_entity_poly.pdbx_strand_id
1 'polypeptide(L)'
;YQNNNFNFKEPFKGLFTQGMVCHETYKDNNNNWRSPDEVETADGKNYYLKTDKFNKIKVGSSESMSKSKKNTIDPEKMIDLYGADAVRLFILSDSPPEKDIQWSESGMSSSYKFIQKFWLVSDKIIKITNMNRIEANSEIDIFTNQAINKINYALEKFRYNVIIAVFHEVYSFFKKISENDKNFENLKGNYLKILTIISPVIPHLAYECLSNLSNDEIKWPKINEKFLKSD
;
A
#
# COMPACT_ATOMS: atom_id res chain seq x y z
N TYR A 1 -5.64 36.73 11.98
CA TYR A 1 -5.97 37.23 13.32
C TYR A 1 -6.15 38.75 13.35
N GLN A 2 -5.09 39.49 13.01
CA GLN A 2 -5.12 40.95 13.13
C GLN A 2 -6.14 41.66 12.26
N ASN A 3 -6.66 41.00 11.20
CA ASN A 3 -7.59 41.60 10.25
C ASN A 3 -9.03 41.05 10.35
N ASN A 4 -9.36 40.27 11.39
CA ASN A 4 -10.69 39.65 11.59
C ASN A 4 -11.26 38.89 10.38
N ASN A 5 -10.40 38.42 9.46
CA ASN A 5 -10.81 37.71 8.26
C ASN A 5 -11.16 36.24 8.50
N PHE A 6 -10.88 35.73 9.70
CA PHE A 6 -11.10 34.34 10.04
C PHE A 6 -11.81 34.19 11.40
N ASN A 7 -12.77 33.30 11.46
CA ASN A 7 -13.56 33.01 12.68
C ASN A 7 -12.92 31.94 13.59
N PHE A 8 -11.70 31.49 13.32
CA PHE A 8 -11.00 30.47 14.08
C PHE A 8 -9.62 30.97 14.56
N LYS A 9 -9.21 30.53 15.73
CA LYS A 9 -7.91 30.90 16.35
C LYS A 9 -6.78 30.01 15.88
N GLU A 10 -7.06 28.71 15.72
CA GLU A 10 -6.12 27.72 15.23
C GLU A 10 -6.62 27.13 13.91
N PRO A 11 -5.84 27.18 12.82
CA PRO A 11 -6.24 26.64 11.53
C PRO A 11 -6.20 25.10 11.49
N PHE A 12 -5.43 24.47 12.38
CA PHE A 12 -5.23 23.02 12.41
C PHE A 12 -5.56 22.44 13.78
N LYS A 13 -6.18 21.25 13.80
CA LYS A 13 -6.49 20.51 15.04
C LYS A 13 -5.29 19.81 15.64
N GLY A 14 -4.23 19.62 14.87
CA GLY A 14 -3.02 18.93 15.30
C GLY A 14 -1.91 18.99 14.26
N LEU A 15 -0.71 18.62 14.67
CA LEU A 15 0.46 18.46 13.83
C LEU A 15 0.87 17.00 13.83
N PHE A 16 1.08 16.44 12.65
CA PHE A 16 1.65 15.12 12.46
C PHE A 16 2.95 15.24 11.68
N THR A 17 4.07 14.76 12.26
CA THR A 17 5.37 14.76 11.60
C THR A 17 5.69 13.36 11.12
N GLN A 18 5.90 13.22 9.81
CA GLN A 18 6.28 11.95 9.21
C GLN A 18 7.80 11.76 9.18
N GLY A 19 8.24 10.50 9.15
CA GLY A 19 9.64 10.13 8.90
C GLY A 19 10.07 10.39 7.46
N MET A 20 11.34 10.18 7.19
CA MET A 20 11.95 10.37 5.88
C MET A 20 12.11 9.04 5.14
N VAL A 21 12.16 9.11 3.81
CA VAL A 21 12.59 7.96 3.01
C VAL A 21 14.11 8.00 2.92
N CYS A 22 14.74 6.91 3.36
CA CYS A 22 16.18 6.75 3.43
C CYS A 22 16.68 5.75 2.40
N HIS A 23 17.90 5.96 1.92
CA HIS A 23 18.59 5.05 1.02
C HIS A 23 20.07 5.01 1.34
N GLU A 24 20.73 3.92 1.03
CA GLU A 24 22.19 3.80 1.10
C GLU A 24 22.86 4.89 0.27
N THR A 25 24.06 5.25 0.68
CA THR A 25 24.89 6.23 -0.03
C THR A 25 26.05 5.52 -0.73
N TYR A 26 26.41 6.01 -1.90
CA TYR A 26 27.43 5.40 -2.75
C TYR A 26 28.55 6.38 -3.06
N LYS A 27 29.82 5.95 -2.89
CA LYS A 27 30.99 6.73 -3.27
C LYS A 27 31.93 5.91 -4.14
N ASP A 28 32.47 6.55 -5.17
CA ASP A 28 33.53 5.98 -6.00
C ASP A 28 34.92 6.06 -5.30
N ASN A 29 35.93 5.53 -5.95
CA ASN A 29 37.31 5.54 -5.46
C ASN A 29 37.89 6.95 -5.26
N ASN A 30 37.31 7.97 -5.90
CA ASN A 30 37.71 9.37 -5.78
C ASN A 30 36.86 10.14 -4.75
N ASN A 31 36.07 9.43 -3.93
CA ASN A 31 35.12 9.98 -2.95
C ASN A 31 33.96 10.82 -3.54
N ASN A 32 33.70 10.73 -4.84
CA ASN A 32 32.53 11.39 -5.44
C ASN A 32 31.25 10.58 -5.15
N TRP A 33 30.17 11.29 -4.84
CA TRP A 33 28.86 10.68 -4.68
C TRP A 33 28.34 10.11 -6.01
N ARG A 34 27.80 8.90 -5.97
CA ARG A 34 27.17 8.21 -7.11
C ARG A 34 25.71 7.93 -6.84
N SER A 35 24.89 8.02 -7.88
CA SER A 35 23.46 7.68 -7.75
C SER A 35 23.25 6.16 -7.80
N PRO A 36 22.15 5.65 -7.24
CA PRO A 36 21.80 4.23 -7.36
C PRO A 36 21.76 3.74 -8.82
N ASP A 37 21.32 4.61 -9.73
CA ASP A 37 21.27 4.29 -11.16
C ASP A 37 22.65 4.06 -11.81
N GLU A 38 23.72 4.60 -11.25
CA GLU A 38 25.10 4.46 -11.73
C GLU A 38 25.79 3.19 -11.21
N VAL A 39 25.17 2.51 -10.22
CA VAL A 39 25.80 1.43 -9.45
C VAL A 39 25.15 0.09 -9.79
N GLU A 40 25.95 -0.97 -9.83
CA GLU A 40 25.46 -2.34 -9.95
C GLU A 40 26.15 -3.29 -8.95
N THR A 41 25.46 -4.37 -8.60
CA THR A 41 26.01 -5.48 -7.79
C THR A 41 25.50 -6.80 -8.34
N ALA A 42 26.35 -7.82 -8.33
CA ALA A 42 25.99 -9.18 -8.69
C ALA A 42 25.66 -10.06 -7.46
N ASP A 43 26.22 -9.72 -6.30
CA ASP A 43 26.18 -10.55 -5.09
C ASP A 43 25.57 -9.83 -3.86
N GLY A 44 25.12 -8.57 -4.04
CA GLY A 44 24.60 -7.72 -2.96
C GLY A 44 25.64 -7.29 -1.92
N LYS A 45 26.92 -7.60 -2.15
CA LYS A 45 28.02 -7.27 -1.23
C LYS A 45 29.06 -6.37 -1.87
N ASN A 46 29.37 -6.63 -3.14
CA ASN A 46 30.34 -5.86 -3.91
C ASN A 46 29.62 -5.01 -4.95
N TYR A 47 29.85 -3.72 -4.90
CA TYR A 47 29.21 -2.73 -5.75
C TYR A 47 30.26 -2.09 -6.65
N TYR A 48 29.91 -1.86 -7.93
CA TYR A 48 30.76 -1.30 -8.98
C TYR A 48 30.00 -0.26 -9.79
N LEU A 49 30.73 0.64 -10.47
CA LEU A 49 30.10 1.50 -11.47
C LEU A 49 29.66 0.66 -12.67
N LYS A 50 28.46 0.88 -13.17
CA LYS A 50 27.94 0.23 -14.39
C LYS A 50 28.84 0.50 -15.61
N THR A 51 29.49 1.67 -15.66
CA THR A 51 30.38 2.08 -16.74
C THR A 51 31.82 1.58 -16.59
N ASP A 52 32.22 1.16 -15.37
CA ASP A 52 33.58 0.72 -15.07
C ASP A 52 33.55 -0.30 -13.93
N LYS A 53 33.62 -1.58 -14.27
CA LYS A 53 33.58 -2.70 -13.32
C LYS A 53 34.86 -2.83 -12.44
N PHE A 54 35.92 -2.10 -12.75
CA PHE A 54 37.11 -2.01 -11.90
C PHE A 54 36.97 -0.93 -10.82
N ASN A 55 36.01 0.01 -10.98
CA ASN A 55 35.79 1.08 -10.03
C ASN A 55 34.82 0.59 -8.93
N LYS A 56 35.42 0.10 -7.85
CA LYS A 56 34.66 -0.42 -6.68
C LYS A 56 33.97 0.75 -5.95
N ILE A 57 32.69 0.54 -5.64
CA ILE A 57 31.88 1.53 -4.91
C ILE A 57 31.93 1.21 -3.41
N LYS A 58 32.17 2.23 -2.61
CA LYS A 58 32.01 2.19 -1.16
C LYS A 58 30.57 2.52 -0.82
N VAL A 59 29.88 1.51 -0.26
CA VAL A 59 28.51 1.68 0.26
C VAL A 59 28.61 2.30 1.66
N GLY A 60 27.91 3.40 1.86
CA GLY A 60 27.77 4.06 3.16
C GLY A 60 26.46 3.72 3.85
N SER A 61 26.26 4.34 5.01
CA SER A 61 25.00 4.18 5.77
C SER A 61 23.78 4.63 4.96
N SER A 62 22.63 4.05 5.30
CA SER A 62 21.36 4.55 4.84
C SER A 62 21.06 5.89 5.54
N GLU A 63 20.76 6.90 4.74
CA GLU A 63 20.50 8.25 5.19
C GLU A 63 19.32 8.85 4.42
N SER A 64 18.72 9.90 4.95
CA SER A 64 17.64 10.61 4.26
C SER A 64 18.04 10.98 2.84
N MET A 65 17.19 10.71 1.89
CA MET A 65 17.44 10.98 0.47
C MET A 65 17.70 12.46 0.24
N SER A 66 18.79 12.77 -0.47
CA SER A 66 19.15 14.15 -0.83
C SER A 66 19.84 14.22 -2.20
N LYS A 67 19.58 15.30 -2.94
CA LYS A 67 20.22 15.56 -4.24
C LYS A 67 21.74 15.73 -4.10
N SER A 68 22.22 16.30 -2.99
CA SER A 68 23.65 16.53 -2.75
C SER A 68 24.43 15.22 -2.57
N LYS A 69 23.83 14.20 -1.96
CA LYS A 69 24.41 12.86 -1.78
C LYS A 69 24.08 11.91 -2.93
N LYS A 70 23.24 12.32 -3.88
CA LYS A 70 22.77 11.53 -5.01
C LYS A 70 22.13 10.20 -4.64
N ASN A 71 21.64 10.05 -3.40
CA ASN A 71 20.98 8.82 -2.93
C ASN A 71 19.45 8.86 -3.10
N THR A 72 18.97 9.65 -4.07
CA THR A 72 17.54 9.77 -4.37
C THR A 72 17.09 8.71 -5.36
N ILE A 73 15.89 8.20 -5.15
CA ILE A 73 15.15 7.37 -6.10
C ILE A 73 14.13 8.28 -6.80
N ASP A 74 14.03 8.15 -8.11
CA ASP A 74 13.09 8.89 -8.93
C ASP A 74 11.68 8.25 -8.82
N PRO A 75 10.69 8.94 -8.23
CA PRO A 75 9.33 8.39 -8.10
C PRO A 75 8.66 8.11 -9.44
N GLU A 76 8.90 8.92 -10.48
CA GLU A 76 8.30 8.74 -11.80
C GLU A 76 8.75 7.41 -12.41
N LYS A 77 10.06 7.12 -12.37
CA LYS A 77 10.59 5.84 -12.83
C LYS A 77 9.99 4.65 -12.07
N MET A 78 9.76 4.78 -10.76
CA MET A 78 9.16 3.72 -9.96
C MET A 78 7.70 3.50 -10.32
N ILE A 79 6.96 4.58 -10.57
CA ILE A 79 5.56 4.52 -11.01
C ILE A 79 5.47 3.87 -12.41
N ASP A 80 6.36 4.22 -13.32
CA ASP A 80 6.41 3.63 -14.66
C ASP A 80 6.72 2.12 -14.64
N LEU A 81 7.61 1.69 -13.73
CA LEU A 81 8.03 0.29 -13.61
C LEU A 81 7.02 -0.59 -12.84
N TYR A 82 6.44 -0.07 -11.76
CA TYR A 82 5.67 -0.86 -10.80
C TYR A 82 4.21 -0.42 -10.65
N GLY A 83 3.86 0.74 -11.19
CA GLY A 83 2.54 1.36 -10.99
C GLY A 83 2.43 2.11 -9.66
N ALA A 84 1.57 3.13 -9.64
CA ALA A 84 1.40 3.99 -8.47
C ALA A 84 0.90 3.25 -7.23
N ASP A 85 0.01 2.27 -7.39
CA ASP A 85 -0.53 1.48 -6.26
C ASP A 85 0.56 0.66 -5.56
N ALA A 86 1.51 0.09 -6.30
CA ALA A 86 2.61 -0.66 -5.70
C ALA A 86 3.58 0.26 -4.93
N VAL A 87 3.86 1.45 -5.47
CA VAL A 87 4.68 2.46 -4.77
C VAL A 87 4.00 2.91 -3.49
N ARG A 88 2.70 3.22 -3.53
CA ARG A 88 1.92 3.61 -2.35
C ARG A 88 1.90 2.50 -1.31
N LEU A 89 1.66 1.26 -1.73
CA LEU A 89 1.63 0.10 -0.85
C LEU A 89 2.98 -0.08 -0.14
N PHE A 90 4.10 0.03 -0.87
CA PHE A 90 5.44 -0.08 -0.31
C PHE A 90 5.69 0.99 0.76
N ILE A 91 5.45 2.27 0.43
CA ILE A 91 5.67 3.39 1.36
C ILE A 91 4.84 3.27 2.63
N LEU A 92 3.63 2.72 2.55
CA LEU A 92 2.73 2.61 3.70
C LEU A 92 2.92 1.31 4.50
N SER A 93 3.71 0.33 4.01
CA SER A 93 3.78 -1.01 4.59
C SER A 93 4.82 -1.19 5.67
N ASP A 94 5.98 -0.54 5.53
CA ASP A 94 7.19 -0.88 6.29
C ASP A 94 7.09 -0.49 7.76
N SER A 95 6.69 0.75 8.04
CA SER A 95 6.76 1.32 9.38
C SER A 95 5.59 2.25 9.67
N PRO A 96 5.29 2.53 10.96
CA PRO A 96 4.45 3.66 11.31
C PRO A 96 4.99 4.93 10.65
N PRO A 97 4.12 5.84 10.16
CA PRO A 97 4.54 6.96 9.32
C PRO A 97 5.44 7.99 10.02
N GLU A 98 5.59 7.93 11.34
CA GLU A 98 6.52 8.75 12.13
C GLU A 98 7.98 8.29 12.02
N LYS A 99 8.20 7.05 11.58
CA LYS A 99 9.53 6.45 11.45
C LYS A 99 10.07 6.59 10.04
N ASP A 100 11.39 6.62 9.94
CA ASP A 100 12.08 6.59 8.65
C ASP A 100 11.82 5.26 7.93
N ILE A 101 11.65 5.35 6.62
CA ILE A 101 11.42 4.22 5.72
C ILE A 101 12.71 3.93 4.97
N GLN A 102 13.17 2.68 5.02
CA GLN A 102 14.31 2.24 4.24
C GLN A 102 13.86 1.85 2.84
N TRP A 103 14.40 2.51 1.83
CA TRP A 103 14.14 2.10 0.44
C TRP A 103 14.69 0.70 0.18
N SER A 104 13.90 -0.14 -0.46
CA SER A 104 14.28 -1.51 -0.78
C SER A 104 13.66 -1.94 -2.12
N GLU A 105 14.50 -2.30 -3.08
CA GLU A 105 14.04 -2.83 -4.37
C GLU A 105 13.28 -4.15 -4.21
N SER A 106 13.71 -4.99 -3.27
CA SER A 106 13.00 -6.23 -2.94
C SER A 106 11.62 -5.97 -2.34
N GLY A 107 11.49 -4.93 -1.50
CA GLY A 107 10.22 -4.47 -0.94
C GLY A 107 9.29 -3.94 -2.03
N MET A 108 9.80 -3.13 -2.97
CA MET A 108 9.04 -2.67 -4.13
C MET A 108 8.54 -3.82 -5.01
N SER A 109 9.43 -4.76 -5.35
CA SER A 109 9.07 -5.95 -6.13
C SER A 109 8.01 -6.80 -5.42
N SER A 110 8.10 -6.93 -4.09
CA SER A 110 7.12 -7.67 -3.27
C SER A 110 5.76 -6.98 -3.27
N SER A 111 5.73 -5.65 -3.14
CA SER A 111 4.50 -4.85 -3.22
C SER A 111 3.83 -4.98 -4.60
N TYR A 112 4.61 -4.88 -5.67
CA TYR A 112 4.11 -5.09 -7.03
C TYR A 112 3.49 -6.48 -7.23
N LYS A 113 4.20 -7.54 -6.80
CA LYS A 113 3.68 -8.91 -6.87
C LYS A 113 2.41 -9.10 -6.03
N PHE A 114 2.30 -8.40 -4.91
CA PHE A 114 1.08 -8.44 -4.09
C PHE A 114 -0.10 -7.78 -4.81
N ILE A 115 0.09 -6.61 -5.43
CA ILE A 115 -0.94 -5.95 -6.25
C ILE A 115 -1.43 -6.87 -7.37
N GLN A 116 -0.52 -7.52 -8.09
CA GLN A 116 -0.89 -8.48 -9.15
C GLN A 116 -1.71 -9.65 -8.61
N LYS A 117 -1.32 -10.24 -7.47
CA LYS A 117 -2.07 -11.33 -6.83
C LYS A 117 -3.44 -10.88 -6.36
N PHE A 118 -3.53 -9.67 -5.80
CA PHE A 118 -4.79 -9.11 -5.34
C PHE A 118 -5.73 -8.87 -6.53
N TRP A 119 -5.22 -8.36 -7.65
CA TRP A 119 -5.96 -8.21 -8.89
C TRP A 119 -6.57 -9.54 -9.37
N LEU A 120 -5.78 -10.62 -9.42
CA LEU A 120 -6.26 -11.93 -9.86
C LEU A 120 -7.38 -12.48 -8.96
N VAL A 121 -7.29 -12.29 -7.64
CA VAL A 121 -8.36 -12.66 -6.72
C VAL A 121 -9.61 -11.79 -6.96
N SER A 122 -9.43 -10.48 -7.14
CA SER A 122 -10.53 -9.55 -7.42
C SER A 122 -11.27 -9.91 -8.71
N ASP A 123 -10.55 -10.15 -9.80
CA ASP A 123 -11.11 -10.57 -11.08
C ASP A 123 -11.92 -11.87 -10.94
N LYS A 124 -11.39 -12.83 -10.18
CA LYS A 124 -12.10 -14.09 -9.92
C LYS A 124 -13.36 -13.87 -9.09
N ILE A 125 -13.32 -13.05 -8.03
CA ILE A 125 -14.50 -12.71 -7.22
C ILE A 125 -15.56 -11.99 -8.08
N ILE A 126 -15.16 -11.05 -8.92
CA ILE A 126 -16.07 -10.34 -9.83
C ILE A 126 -16.78 -11.32 -10.76
N LYS A 127 -16.06 -12.28 -11.35
CA LYS A 127 -16.64 -13.33 -12.18
C LYS A 127 -17.63 -14.21 -11.41
N ILE A 128 -17.29 -14.61 -10.20
CA ILE A 128 -18.16 -15.41 -9.32
C ILE A 128 -19.45 -14.65 -9.00
N THR A 129 -19.42 -13.34 -8.76
CA THR A 129 -20.63 -12.55 -8.44
C THR A 129 -21.67 -12.52 -9.58
N ASN A 130 -21.29 -12.92 -10.79
CA ASN A 130 -22.21 -13.06 -11.93
C ASN A 130 -22.86 -14.46 -12.04
N MET A 131 -22.46 -15.41 -11.18
CA MET A 131 -23.04 -16.76 -11.15
C MET A 131 -24.33 -16.78 -10.33
N ASN A 132 -25.04 -17.92 -10.39
CA ASN A 132 -26.24 -18.14 -9.57
C ASN A 132 -25.89 -18.04 -8.08
N ARG A 133 -26.73 -17.30 -7.33
CA ARG A 133 -26.55 -17.07 -5.89
C ARG A 133 -27.01 -18.28 -5.10
N ILE A 134 -26.29 -18.57 -4.03
CA ILE A 134 -26.67 -19.51 -2.98
C ILE A 134 -26.89 -18.76 -1.67
N GLU A 135 -27.26 -19.47 -0.60
CA GLU A 135 -27.44 -18.88 0.72
C GLU A 135 -26.26 -18.01 1.16
N ALA A 136 -26.55 -16.99 1.99
CA ALA A 136 -25.53 -16.11 2.53
C ALA A 136 -24.53 -16.89 3.41
N ASN A 137 -23.26 -16.51 3.34
CA ASN A 137 -22.23 -17.03 4.23
C ASN A 137 -21.92 -16.00 5.32
N SER A 138 -22.29 -16.29 6.57
CA SER A 138 -22.12 -15.39 7.70
C SER A 138 -20.65 -15.05 7.98
N GLU A 139 -19.70 -15.93 7.65
CA GLU A 139 -18.27 -15.65 7.81
C GLU A 139 -17.84 -14.44 6.96
N ILE A 140 -18.44 -14.24 5.78
CA ILE A 140 -18.14 -13.08 4.93
C ILE A 140 -18.59 -11.78 5.60
N ASP A 141 -19.78 -11.76 6.20
CA ASP A 141 -20.29 -10.58 6.93
C ASP A 141 -19.43 -10.27 8.16
N ILE A 142 -19.12 -11.29 8.96
CA ILE A 142 -18.27 -11.15 10.16
C ILE A 142 -16.89 -10.61 9.78
N PHE A 143 -16.21 -11.26 8.85
CA PHE A 143 -14.88 -10.85 8.42
C PHE A 143 -14.86 -9.43 7.87
N THR A 144 -15.83 -9.09 7.00
CA THR A 144 -15.91 -7.75 6.39
C THR A 144 -16.09 -6.66 7.46
N ASN A 145 -16.99 -6.85 8.43
CA ASN A 145 -17.23 -5.87 9.48
C ASN A 145 -16.02 -5.73 10.42
N GLN A 146 -15.34 -6.83 10.75
CA GLN A 146 -14.10 -6.80 11.51
C GLN A 146 -12.98 -6.04 10.76
N ALA A 147 -12.84 -6.26 9.44
CA ALA A 147 -11.87 -5.54 8.61
C ALA A 147 -12.17 -4.04 8.57
N ILE A 148 -13.44 -3.64 8.37
CA ILE A 148 -13.85 -2.23 8.40
C ILE A 148 -13.51 -1.60 9.75
N ASN A 149 -13.80 -2.27 10.86
CA ASN A 149 -13.51 -1.77 12.20
C ASN A 149 -12.01 -1.57 12.44
N LYS A 150 -11.18 -2.57 12.08
CA LYS A 150 -9.72 -2.48 12.18
C LYS A 150 -9.16 -1.32 11.35
N ILE A 151 -9.62 -1.16 10.10
CA ILE A 151 -9.15 -0.11 9.19
C ILE A 151 -9.59 1.28 9.66
N ASN A 152 -10.84 1.46 10.10
CA ASN A 152 -11.30 2.73 10.66
C ASN A 152 -10.43 3.17 11.84
N TYR A 153 -10.18 2.26 12.79
CA TYR A 153 -9.32 2.55 13.93
C TYR A 153 -7.88 2.90 13.50
N ALA A 154 -7.34 2.17 12.52
CA ALA A 154 -5.99 2.41 12.03
C ALA A 154 -5.87 3.77 11.30
N LEU A 155 -6.89 4.15 10.52
CA LEU A 155 -6.96 5.46 9.85
C LEU A 155 -7.00 6.62 10.86
N GLU A 156 -7.84 6.52 11.89
CA GLU A 156 -7.92 7.54 12.96
C GLU A 156 -6.59 7.75 13.70
N LYS A 157 -5.78 6.71 13.77
CA LYS A 157 -4.49 6.71 14.47
C LYS A 157 -3.28 6.84 13.53
N PHE A 158 -3.50 7.09 12.26
CA PHE A 158 -2.44 7.14 11.23
C PHE A 158 -1.56 5.88 11.17
N ARG A 159 -2.10 4.72 11.55
CA ARG A 159 -1.37 3.43 11.56
C ARG A 159 -1.49 2.73 10.21
N TYR A 160 -0.92 3.30 9.18
CA TYR A 160 -1.06 2.79 7.81
C TYR A 160 -0.46 1.39 7.63
N ASN A 161 0.64 1.07 8.29
CA ASN A 161 1.23 -0.27 8.27
C ASN A 161 0.26 -1.35 8.82
N VAL A 162 -0.60 -1.01 9.78
CA VAL A 162 -1.66 -1.91 10.27
C VAL A 162 -2.72 -2.13 9.19
N ILE A 163 -3.07 -1.09 8.43
CA ILE A 163 -3.99 -1.23 7.28
C ILE A 163 -3.44 -2.25 6.28
N ILE A 164 -2.14 -2.19 5.99
CA ILE A 164 -1.51 -3.14 5.06
C ILE A 164 -1.54 -4.57 5.61
N ALA A 165 -1.36 -4.76 6.92
CA ALA A 165 -1.54 -6.07 7.55
C ALA A 165 -2.98 -6.61 7.35
N VAL A 166 -3.99 -5.75 7.53
CA VAL A 166 -5.40 -6.12 7.24
C VAL A 166 -5.60 -6.46 5.77
N PHE A 167 -4.88 -5.81 4.83
CA PHE A 167 -4.98 -6.16 3.40
C PHE A 167 -4.49 -7.58 3.11
N HIS A 168 -3.44 -8.03 3.79
CA HIS A 168 -2.99 -9.41 3.67
C HIS A 168 -4.01 -10.40 4.25
N GLU A 169 -4.71 -10.05 5.35
CA GLU A 169 -5.82 -10.84 5.87
C GLU A 169 -6.98 -10.88 4.86
N VAL A 170 -7.35 -9.73 4.29
CA VAL A 170 -8.39 -9.60 3.24
C VAL A 170 -8.05 -10.47 2.03
N TYR A 171 -6.83 -10.36 1.52
CA TYR A 171 -6.36 -11.17 0.41
C TYR A 171 -6.51 -12.66 0.70
N SER A 172 -6.04 -13.11 1.85
CA SER A 172 -6.06 -14.53 2.24
C SER A 172 -7.48 -15.05 2.38
N PHE A 173 -8.37 -14.27 3.00
CA PHE A 173 -9.76 -14.64 3.18
C PHE A 173 -10.52 -14.73 1.83
N PHE A 174 -10.47 -13.68 1.00
CA PHE A 174 -11.18 -13.68 -0.27
C PHE A 174 -10.55 -14.61 -1.32
N LYS A 175 -9.25 -14.88 -1.23
CA LYS A 175 -8.64 -15.95 -2.02
C LYS A 175 -9.28 -17.30 -1.70
N LYS A 176 -9.44 -17.67 -0.41
CA LYS A 176 -10.12 -18.90 0.01
C LYS A 176 -11.58 -18.94 -0.47
N ILE A 177 -12.30 -17.82 -0.35
CA ILE A 177 -13.67 -17.71 -0.87
C ILE A 177 -13.71 -17.96 -2.39
N SER A 178 -12.76 -17.37 -3.14
CA SER A 178 -12.71 -17.50 -4.59
C SER A 178 -12.39 -18.94 -5.06
N GLU A 179 -11.68 -19.72 -4.26
CA GLU A 179 -11.32 -21.10 -4.58
C GLU A 179 -12.54 -22.05 -4.57
N ASN A 180 -13.61 -21.67 -3.89
CA ASN A 180 -14.85 -22.48 -3.83
C ASN A 180 -15.75 -22.34 -5.06
N ASP A 181 -15.49 -21.37 -5.95
CA ASP A 181 -16.30 -21.07 -7.14
C ASP A 181 -17.81 -20.93 -6.87
N LYS A 182 -18.17 -20.38 -5.70
CA LYS A 182 -19.57 -20.21 -5.24
C LYS A 182 -19.90 -18.72 -5.07
N ASN A 183 -21.04 -18.30 -5.62
CA ASN A 183 -21.57 -16.96 -5.41
C ASN A 183 -22.54 -16.95 -4.22
N PHE A 184 -22.05 -16.52 -3.07
CA PHE A 184 -22.89 -16.28 -1.88
C PHE A 184 -23.70 -15.00 -2.03
N GLU A 185 -24.95 -15.00 -1.53
CA GLU A 185 -25.87 -13.86 -1.65
C GLU A 185 -25.25 -12.55 -1.16
N ASN A 186 -24.47 -12.61 -0.05
CA ASN A 186 -23.84 -11.47 0.57
C ASN A 186 -22.42 -11.17 0.04
N LEU A 187 -21.88 -11.94 -0.92
CA LEU A 187 -20.51 -11.80 -1.41
C LEU A 187 -20.27 -10.44 -2.09
N LYS A 188 -21.10 -10.09 -3.09
CA LYS A 188 -20.94 -8.85 -3.86
C LYS A 188 -20.96 -7.61 -2.96
N GLY A 189 -21.96 -7.50 -2.07
CA GLY A 189 -22.13 -6.36 -1.19
C GLY A 189 -20.96 -6.19 -0.20
N ASN A 190 -20.44 -7.30 0.33
CA ASN A 190 -19.30 -7.26 1.23
C ASN A 190 -17.99 -6.95 0.48
N TYR A 191 -17.82 -7.50 -0.72
CA TYR A 191 -16.61 -7.21 -1.50
C TYR A 191 -16.54 -5.75 -1.96
N LEU A 192 -17.68 -5.13 -2.30
CA LEU A 192 -17.76 -3.69 -2.54
C LEU A 192 -17.29 -2.88 -1.33
N LYS A 193 -17.70 -3.25 -0.11
CA LYS A 193 -17.23 -2.59 1.13
C LYS A 193 -15.71 -2.75 1.30
N ILE A 194 -15.18 -3.94 1.06
CA ILE A 194 -13.74 -4.20 1.13
C ILE A 194 -12.98 -3.33 0.14
N LEU A 195 -13.37 -3.29 -1.13
CA LEU A 195 -12.74 -2.46 -2.13
C LEU A 195 -12.77 -0.97 -1.74
N THR A 196 -13.87 -0.53 -1.15
CA THR A 196 -14.00 0.86 -0.68
C THR A 196 -13.00 1.19 0.42
N ILE A 197 -12.87 0.34 1.44
CA ILE A 197 -11.96 0.63 2.57
C ILE A 197 -10.48 0.50 2.21
N ILE A 198 -10.13 -0.21 1.14
CA ILE A 198 -8.75 -0.31 0.66
C ILE A 198 -8.39 0.80 -0.36
N SER A 199 -9.39 1.47 -0.93
CA SER A 199 -9.17 2.50 -1.96
C SER A 199 -8.23 3.65 -1.55
N PRO A 200 -8.13 4.08 -0.29
CA PRO A 200 -7.16 5.11 0.09
C PRO A 200 -5.69 4.69 -0.09
N VAL A 201 -5.40 3.39 -0.09
CA VAL A 201 -4.03 2.87 -0.25
C VAL A 201 -3.74 2.48 -1.70
N ILE A 202 -4.61 1.71 -2.34
CA ILE A 202 -4.46 1.21 -3.72
C ILE A 202 -5.63 1.68 -4.59
N PRO A 203 -5.72 2.99 -4.88
CA PRO A 203 -6.89 3.58 -5.53
C PRO A 203 -7.15 3.04 -6.92
N HIS A 204 -6.14 2.85 -7.77
CA HIS A 204 -6.36 2.45 -9.16
C HIS A 204 -6.97 1.06 -9.25
N LEU A 205 -6.40 0.08 -8.55
CA LEU A 205 -6.93 -1.28 -8.50
C LEU A 205 -8.34 -1.30 -7.88
N ALA A 206 -8.54 -0.59 -6.77
CA ALA A 206 -9.81 -0.58 -6.07
C ALA A 206 -10.92 0.02 -6.94
N TYR A 207 -10.70 1.16 -7.58
CA TYR A 207 -11.70 1.80 -8.43
C TYR A 207 -11.98 1.02 -9.71
N GLU A 208 -10.98 0.40 -10.33
CA GLU A 208 -11.19 -0.50 -11.47
C GLU A 208 -12.10 -1.67 -11.09
N CYS A 209 -11.85 -2.31 -9.94
CA CYS A 209 -12.71 -3.40 -9.46
C CYS A 209 -14.11 -2.93 -9.05
N LEU A 210 -14.22 -1.75 -8.42
CA LEU A 210 -15.51 -1.16 -8.03
C LEU A 210 -16.39 -0.88 -9.25
N SER A 211 -15.82 -0.27 -10.31
CA SER A 211 -16.55 0.03 -11.55
C SER A 211 -17.07 -1.22 -12.27
N ASN A 212 -16.35 -2.35 -12.15
CA ASN A 212 -16.77 -3.63 -12.69
C ASN A 212 -17.87 -4.33 -11.85
N LEU A 213 -18.07 -3.90 -10.59
CA LEU A 213 -19.07 -4.49 -9.70
C LEU A 213 -20.36 -3.66 -9.57
N SER A 214 -20.25 -2.33 -9.59
CA SER A 214 -21.39 -1.43 -9.43
C SER A 214 -21.13 -0.08 -10.08
N ASN A 215 -22.21 0.52 -10.60
CA ASN A 215 -22.22 1.91 -11.08
C ASN A 215 -22.71 2.90 -10.01
N ASP A 216 -22.95 2.44 -8.78
CA ASP A 216 -23.45 3.27 -7.71
C ASP A 216 -22.35 4.17 -7.15
N GLU A 217 -22.77 5.27 -6.52
CA GLU A 217 -21.87 6.15 -5.79
C GLU A 217 -21.19 5.41 -4.64
N ILE A 218 -19.87 5.47 -4.58
CA ILE A 218 -19.06 4.84 -3.53
C ILE A 218 -19.19 5.64 -2.24
N LYS A 219 -19.73 5.00 -1.19
CA LYS A 219 -19.82 5.58 0.16
C LYS A 219 -19.03 4.77 1.15
N TRP A 220 -18.36 5.45 2.08
CA TRP A 220 -17.63 4.76 3.14
C TRP A 220 -18.57 3.85 3.94
N PRO A 221 -18.23 2.56 4.09
CA PRO A 221 -19.14 1.59 4.68
C PRO A 221 -19.30 1.81 6.18
N LYS A 222 -20.55 1.70 6.66
CA LYS A 222 -20.86 1.66 8.09
C LYS A 222 -20.65 0.25 8.63
N ILE A 223 -20.20 0.19 9.88
CA ILE A 223 -20.07 -1.07 10.61
C ILE A 223 -21.45 -1.56 11.05
N ASN A 224 -21.70 -2.85 10.91
CA ASN A 224 -22.82 -3.51 11.55
C ASN A 224 -22.29 -4.22 12.81
N GLU A 225 -22.59 -3.63 13.99
CA GLU A 225 -22.10 -4.11 15.27
C GLU A 225 -22.53 -5.55 15.62
N LYS A 226 -23.62 -6.03 15.01
CA LYS A 226 -24.06 -7.43 15.16
C LYS A 226 -22.96 -8.42 14.80
N PHE A 227 -22.10 -8.07 13.83
CA PHE A 227 -21.04 -8.94 13.32
C PHE A 227 -19.66 -8.66 13.98
N LEU A 228 -19.58 -7.76 14.95
CA LEU A 228 -18.35 -7.52 15.72
C LEU A 228 -18.25 -8.37 16.99
N LYS A 229 -19.39 -8.82 17.53
CA LYS A 229 -19.41 -9.70 18.71
C LYS A 229 -19.09 -11.11 18.24
N SER A 230 -17.95 -11.65 18.61
CA SER A 230 -17.72 -13.09 18.67
C SER A 230 -18.48 -13.59 19.90
N ASP A 231 -19.42 -14.50 19.71
CA ASP A 231 -19.98 -15.30 20.80
C ASP A 231 -18.87 -16.12 21.48
#